data_9357d65c29262ea57b2371f7685f79cf
#
_entry.id   9357d65c29262ea57b2371f7685f79cf
#
_cell.length_a   1.000
_cell.length_b   1.000
_cell.length_c   1.000
_cell.angle_alpha   90.00
_cell.angle_beta   90.00
_cell.angle_gamma   90.00
#
_symmetry.space_group_name_H-M   'P 1'
#
loop_
_entity.id
_entity.type
_entity.pdbx_description
1 polymer ?
#
loop_
_entity_poly.entity_id
_entity_poly.type
_entity_poly.pdbx_seq_one_letter_code
_entity_poly.pdbx_strand_id
1 'polypeptide(L)'
;MKVNATDYLACSTEAGVGLYGENQPFIFVPNGIDIDMYRNVPLKKEIIRESLNIPKEAFVVGNIGRFEEQKNHFFLIDIFEEIVQKNSNSFLILIGEGSLRNKIEKMVLSKKLQKKVLFLGIRDDIPTLLKAMDVFAMPSLYEGLPISAVEAQAANIKLILSTEVSSETKLSKNVHFIKLEESAEKWAEIILEKPYGNEPLPELSQYDMKHTAMLLDEIYSK
;
A
#
# COMPACT_ATOMS: atom_id res chain seq x y z
N MET A 1 19.94 24.46 7.28
CA MET A 1 18.50 24.69 7.12
C MET A 1 17.77 25.07 8.43
N LYS A 2 18.39 24.91 9.60
CA LYS A 2 17.72 25.09 10.92
C LYS A 2 17.62 26.52 11.46
N VAL A 3 18.29 27.50 10.86
CA VAL A 3 18.47 28.83 11.49
C VAL A 3 17.29 29.79 11.29
N ASN A 4 16.39 29.50 10.33
CA ASN A 4 15.25 30.39 10.00
C ASN A 4 13.88 29.68 9.96
N ALA A 5 13.79 28.43 10.46
CA ALA A 5 12.51 27.74 10.53
C ALA A 5 11.77 28.14 11.79
N THR A 6 10.51 28.58 11.66
CA THR A 6 9.61 28.90 12.78
C THR A 6 8.96 27.64 13.33
N ASP A 7 8.60 26.70 12.44
CA ASP A 7 7.92 25.47 12.78
C ASP A 7 8.55 24.26 12.05
N TYR A 8 8.50 23.12 12.68
CA TYR A 8 8.98 21.84 12.14
C TYR A 8 7.76 20.93 11.93
N LEU A 9 7.55 20.47 10.70
CA LEU A 9 6.40 19.65 10.33
C LEU A 9 6.88 18.28 9.85
N ALA A 10 6.16 17.22 10.23
CA ALA A 10 6.45 15.86 9.77
C ALA A 10 5.18 15.05 9.55
N CYS A 11 5.19 14.17 8.55
CA CYS A 11 4.05 13.32 8.21
C CYS A 11 4.02 11.97 8.95
N SER A 12 5.06 11.66 9.73
CA SER A 12 5.11 10.53 10.67
C SER A 12 6.13 10.83 11.78
N THR A 13 6.03 10.11 12.88
CA THR A 13 7.01 10.24 13.99
C THR A 13 8.41 9.89 13.53
N GLU A 14 8.57 8.79 12.76
CA GLU A 14 9.87 8.40 12.22
C GLU A 14 10.46 9.46 11.28
N ALA A 15 9.64 10.05 10.41
CA ALA A 15 10.09 11.12 9.52
C ALA A 15 10.52 12.35 10.33
N GLY A 16 9.79 12.71 11.37
CA GLY A 16 10.12 13.83 12.26
C GLY A 16 11.43 13.61 12.98
N VAL A 17 11.60 12.47 13.62
CA VAL A 17 12.84 12.10 14.33
C VAL A 17 14.02 12.01 13.35
N GLY A 18 13.83 11.40 12.19
CA GLY A 18 14.87 11.28 11.16
C GLY A 18 15.34 12.63 10.60
N LEU A 19 14.44 13.59 10.43
CA LEU A 19 14.76 14.91 9.87
C LEU A 19 15.32 15.89 10.91
N TYR A 20 14.78 15.84 12.13
CA TYR A 20 15.01 16.89 13.13
C TYR A 20 15.78 16.40 14.35
N GLY A 21 15.87 15.09 14.56
CA GLY A 21 16.46 14.46 15.73
C GLY A 21 15.45 14.27 16.87
N GLU A 22 15.77 13.39 17.81
CA GLU A 22 14.86 12.97 18.90
C GLU A 22 14.43 14.12 19.84
N ASN A 23 15.28 15.14 19.99
CA ASN A 23 15.05 16.24 20.93
C ASN A 23 14.35 17.47 20.30
N GLN A 24 14.09 17.46 18.99
CA GLN A 24 13.43 18.58 18.33
C GLN A 24 11.93 18.30 18.22
N PRO A 25 11.08 19.07 18.92
CA PRO A 25 9.64 18.94 18.76
C PRO A 25 9.22 19.33 17.34
N PHE A 26 8.22 18.65 16.82
CA PHE A 26 7.61 18.94 15.52
C PHE A 26 6.09 18.76 15.61
N ILE A 27 5.39 19.38 14.68
CA ILE A 27 3.95 19.23 14.51
C ILE A 27 3.72 18.07 13.55
N PHE A 28 2.89 17.12 13.95
CA PHE A 28 2.46 16.05 13.07
C PHE A 28 1.43 16.59 12.07
N VAL A 29 1.76 16.51 10.79
CA VAL A 29 0.88 16.90 9.67
C VAL A 29 0.80 15.69 8.73
N PRO A 30 -0.25 14.87 8.83
CA PRO A 30 -0.38 13.67 8.02
C PRO A 30 -0.56 14.02 6.54
N ASN A 31 -0.10 13.13 5.66
CA ASN A 31 -0.43 13.18 4.26
C ASN A 31 -1.92 12.80 4.10
N GLY A 32 -2.77 13.81 3.88
CA GLY A 32 -4.21 13.63 3.74
C GLY A 32 -4.62 12.97 2.43
N ILE A 33 -5.64 12.12 2.48
CA ILE A 33 -6.31 11.53 1.32
C ILE A 33 -7.79 11.92 1.33
N ASP A 34 -8.46 11.89 0.17
CA ASP A 34 -9.92 11.99 0.11
C ASP A 34 -10.54 10.63 0.46
N ILE A 35 -10.83 10.41 1.74
CA ILE A 35 -11.35 9.14 2.26
C ILE A 35 -12.62 8.70 1.54
N ASP A 36 -13.49 9.64 1.19
CA ASP A 36 -14.77 9.36 0.54
C ASP A 36 -14.58 8.74 -0.84
N MET A 37 -13.53 9.12 -1.58
CA MET A 37 -13.21 8.52 -2.88
C MET A 37 -12.88 7.03 -2.78
N TYR A 38 -12.26 6.59 -1.69
CA TYR A 38 -11.90 5.18 -1.48
C TYR A 38 -13.07 4.35 -0.96
N ARG A 39 -13.93 4.93 -0.14
CA ARG A 39 -15.09 4.26 0.46
C ARG A 39 -16.27 4.13 -0.50
N ASN A 40 -16.47 5.12 -1.37
CA ASN A 40 -17.67 5.27 -2.19
C ASN A 40 -17.42 5.05 -3.70
N VAL A 41 -16.53 4.11 -4.07
CA VAL A 41 -16.31 3.76 -5.48
C VAL A 41 -17.60 3.22 -6.10
N PRO A 42 -18.16 3.87 -7.14
CA PRO A 42 -19.50 3.53 -7.67
C PRO A 42 -19.51 2.23 -8.49
N LEU A 43 -18.36 1.84 -9.06
CA LEU A 43 -18.25 0.64 -9.88
C LEU A 43 -18.22 -0.62 -9.02
N LYS A 44 -18.88 -1.69 -9.50
CA LYS A 44 -18.77 -3.01 -8.87
C LYS A 44 -17.40 -3.63 -9.16
N LYS A 45 -16.88 -4.38 -8.21
CA LYS A 45 -15.59 -5.08 -8.28
C LYS A 45 -15.45 -5.94 -9.54
N GLU A 46 -16.51 -6.63 -9.91
CA GLU A 46 -16.55 -7.52 -11.08
C GLU A 46 -16.39 -6.75 -12.39
N ILE A 47 -16.98 -5.56 -12.51
CA ILE A 47 -16.85 -4.69 -13.68
C ILE A 47 -15.42 -4.16 -13.82
N ILE A 48 -14.81 -3.78 -12.71
CA ILE A 48 -13.42 -3.29 -12.70
C ILE A 48 -12.48 -4.43 -13.14
N ARG A 49 -12.67 -5.64 -12.60
CA ARG A 49 -11.88 -6.82 -12.97
C ARG A 49 -12.03 -7.16 -14.45
N GLU A 50 -13.24 -7.12 -14.97
CA GLU A 50 -13.51 -7.36 -16.39
C GLU A 50 -12.78 -6.37 -17.30
N SER A 51 -12.74 -5.08 -16.94
CA SER A 51 -11.99 -4.05 -17.69
C SER A 51 -10.48 -4.28 -17.69
N LEU A 52 -9.96 -5.01 -16.70
CA LEU A 52 -8.56 -5.40 -16.57
C LEU A 52 -8.27 -6.80 -17.15
N ASN A 53 -9.25 -7.45 -17.77
CA ASN A 53 -9.17 -8.84 -18.22
C ASN A 53 -8.85 -9.84 -17.09
N ILE A 54 -9.32 -9.55 -15.87
CA ILE A 54 -9.21 -10.43 -14.70
C ILE A 54 -10.54 -11.16 -14.51
N PRO A 55 -10.56 -12.50 -14.36
CA PRO A 55 -11.78 -13.25 -14.07
C PRO A 55 -12.44 -12.74 -12.77
N LYS A 56 -13.79 -12.68 -12.76
CA LYS A 56 -14.57 -12.14 -11.63
C LYS A 56 -14.24 -12.81 -10.31
N GLU A 57 -14.06 -14.13 -10.32
CA GLU A 57 -13.78 -14.97 -9.15
C GLU A 57 -12.28 -15.16 -8.87
N ALA A 58 -11.41 -14.41 -9.55
CA ALA A 58 -9.97 -14.49 -9.30
C ALA A 58 -9.63 -13.94 -7.92
N PHE A 59 -8.59 -14.48 -7.30
CA PHE A 59 -7.95 -13.87 -6.14
C PHE A 59 -6.95 -12.82 -6.61
N VAL A 60 -7.13 -11.57 -6.19
CA VAL A 60 -6.34 -10.44 -6.70
C VAL A 60 -5.49 -9.83 -5.59
N VAL A 61 -4.19 -9.94 -5.76
CA VAL A 61 -3.19 -9.25 -4.94
C VAL A 61 -2.81 -7.94 -5.61
N GLY A 62 -2.63 -6.88 -4.85
CA GLY A 62 -2.20 -5.58 -5.36
C GLY A 62 -0.98 -5.01 -4.65
N ASN A 63 -0.23 -4.20 -5.36
CA ASN A 63 0.82 -3.36 -4.80
C ASN A 63 0.85 -2.02 -5.53
N ILE A 64 1.07 -0.95 -4.78
CA ILE A 64 1.21 0.42 -5.30
C ILE A 64 2.52 0.99 -4.77
N GLY A 65 3.44 1.30 -5.68
CA GLY A 65 4.73 1.86 -5.29
C GLY A 65 5.70 2.00 -6.44
N ARG A 66 6.77 2.78 -6.21
CA ARG A 66 7.85 2.92 -7.19
C ARG A 66 8.61 1.60 -7.34
N PHE A 67 8.96 1.24 -8.55
CA PHE A 67 9.79 0.04 -8.81
C PHE A 67 11.25 0.32 -8.49
N GLU A 68 11.53 0.45 -7.18
CA GLU A 68 12.85 0.68 -6.59
C GLU A 68 13.15 -0.39 -5.52
N GLU A 69 14.41 -0.52 -5.12
CA GLU A 69 14.84 -1.56 -4.14
C GLU A 69 14.01 -1.51 -2.85
N GLN A 70 13.72 -0.31 -2.36
CA GLN A 70 12.92 -0.10 -1.15
C GLN A 70 11.62 -0.90 -1.13
N LYS A 71 10.91 -0.97 -2.26
CA LYS A 71 9.59 -1.63 -2.38
C LYS A 71 9.67 -3.15 -2.54
N ASN A 72 10.89 -3.69 -2.77
CA ASN A 72 11.17 -5.13 -2.78
C ASN A 72 10.25 -5.97 -3.69
N HIS A 73 10.01 -5.46 -4.90
CA HIS A 73 9.14 -6.14 -5.87
C HIS A 73 9.67 -7.52 -6.28
N PHE A 74 10.99 -7.77 -6.23
CA PHE A 74 11.53 -9.09 -6.51
C PHE A 74 10.96 -10.13 -5.54
N PHE A 75 10.99 -9.85 -4.25
CA PHE A 75 10.41 -10.73 -3.25
C PHE A 75 8.88 -10.86 -3.39
N LEU A 76 8.19 -9.76 -3.77
CA LEU A 76 6.75 -9.83 -4.07
C LEU A 76 6.44 -10.79 -5.23
N ILE A 77 7.27 -10.85 -6.26
CA ILE A 77 7.10 -11.82 -7.36
C ILE A 77 7.36 -13.25 -6.89
N ASP A 78 8.33 -13.48 -6.00
CA ASP A 78 8.55 -14.81 -5.40
C ASP A 78 7.32 -15.23 -4.57
N ILE A 79 6.79 -14.34 -3.73
CA ILE A 79 5.55 -14.58 -2.98
C ILE A 79 4.39 -14.90 -3.94
N PHE A 80 4.26 -14.14 -5.02
CA PHE A 80 3.16 -14.33 -5.96
C PHE A 80 3.28 -15.65 -6.75
N GLU A 81 4.49 -16.12 -7.05
CA GLU A 81 4.70 -17.45 -7.62
C GLU A 81 4.12 -18.53 -6.70
N GLU A 82 4.41 -18.49 -5.40
CA GLU A 82 3.86 -19.40 -4.39
C GLU A 82 2.33 -19.31 -4.28
N ILE A 83 1.77 -18.09 -4.38
CA ILE A 83 0.31 -17.89 -4.42
C ILE A 83 -0.28 -18.61 -5.62
N VAL A 84 0.31 -18.47 -6.81
CA VAL A 84 -0.21 -19.11 -8.04
C VAL A 84 -0.12 -20.64 -7.97
N GLN A 85 0.92 -21.20 -7.33
CA GLN A 85 1.03 -22.63 -7.09
C GLN A 85 -0.12 -23.16 -6.21
N LYS A 86 -0.47 -22.43 -5.16
CA LYS A 86 -1.56 -22.79 -4.21
C LYS A 86 -2.96 -22.46 -4.75
N ASN A 87 -3.08 -21.38 -5.53
CA ASN A 87 -4.33 -20.92 -6.16
C ASN A 87 -4.05 -20.41 -7.57
N SER A 88 -4.23 -21.28 -8.55
CA SER A 88 -3.95 -20.97 -9.96
C SER A 88 -4.84 -19.87 -10.54
N ASN A 89 -5.99 -19.54 -9.90
CA ASN A 89 -6.85 -18.42 -10.30
C ASN A 89 -6.50 -17.13 -9.56
N SER A 90 -5.19 -16.83 -9.41
CA SER A 90 -4.70 -15.61 -8.79
C SER A 90 -4.11 -14.65 -9.81
N PHE A 91 -4.21 -13.35 -9.53
CA PHE A 91 -3.65 -12.25 -10.33
C PHE A 91 -2.94 -11.26 -9.42
N LEU A 92 -1.89 -10.61 -9.95
CA LEU A 92 -1.16 -9.54 -9.29
C LEU A 92 -1.28 -8.26 -10.08
N ILE A 93 -1.71 -7.19 -9.43
CA ILE A 93 -1.76 -5.83 -9.99
C ILE A 93 -0.58 -5.03 -9.40
N LEU A 94 0.28 -4.52 -10.26
CA LEU A 94 1.39 -3.65 -9.92
C LEU A 94 1.16 -2.26 -10.50
N ILE A 95 1.11 -1.25 -9.62
CA ILE A 95 0.85 0.15 -9.98
C ILE A 95 2.06 0.99 -9.60
N GLY A 96 2.63 1.68 -10.57
CA GLY A 96 3.79 2.53 -10.42
C GLY A 96 4.80 2.35 -11.54
N GLU A 97 5.89 3.11 -11.43
CA GLU A 97 7.03 3.09 -12.34
C GLU A 97 8.33 3.15 -11.51
N GLY A 98 9.47 2.90 -12.13
CA GLY A 98 10.77 3.01 -11.48
C GLY A 98 11.89 2.29 -12.22
N SER A 99 13.10 2.45 -11.72
CA SER A 99 14.34 2.01 -12.39
C SER A 99 14.42 0.47 -12.53
N LEU A 100 13.72 -0.27 -11.67
CA LEU A 100 13.74 -1.75 -11.65
C LEU A 100 12.67 -2.40 -12.52
N ARG A 101 11.75 -1.62 -13.15
CA ARG A 101 10.64 -2.16 -13.92
C ARG A 101 11.06 -3.25 -14.91
N ASN A 102 12.02 -2.96 -15.76
CA ASN A 102 12.50 -3.92 -16.77
C ASN A 102 13.06 -5.21 -16.17
N LYS A 103 13.69 -5.13 -14.99
CA LYS A 103 14.24 -6.30 -14.29
C LYS A 103 13.12 -7.16 -13.72
N ILE A 104 12.09 -6.52 -13.15
CA ILE A 104 10.90 -7.19 -12.58
C ILE A 104 10.11 -7.87 -13.69
N GLU A 105 9.89 -7.22 -14.84
CA GLU A 105 9.22 -7.81 -16.00
C GLU A 105 9.97 -9.05 -16.53
N LYS A 106 11.30 -9.00 -16.60
CA LYS A 106 12.12 -10.17 -16.96
C LYS A 106 11.97 -11.32 -15.96
N MET A 107 11.91 -11.04 -14.67
CA MET A 107 11.67 -12.04 -13.63
C MET A 107 10.29 -12.68 -13.79
N VAL A 108 9.24 -11.87 -13.98
CA VAL A 108 7.88 -12.35 -14.25
C VAL A 108 7.84 -13.29 -15.47
N LEU A 109 8.56 -12.93 -16.54
CA LEU A 109 8.66 -13.76 -17.75
C LEU A 109 9.40 -15.09 -17.47
N SER A 110 10.53 -15.06 -16.75
CA SER A 110 11.31 -16.26 -16.42
C SER A 110 10.52 -17.26 -15.55
N LYS A 111 9.64 -16.73 -14.68
CA LYS A 111 8.72 -17.53 -13.84
C LYS A 111 7.41 -17.92 -14.57
N LYS A 112 7.25 -17.55 -15.85
CA LYS A 112 6.04 -17.81 -16.67
C LYS A 112 4.76 -17.20 -16.07
N LEU A 113 4.86 -16.09 -15.37
CA LEU A 113 3.75 -15.38 -14.71
C LEU A 113 3.14 -14.24 -15.55
N GLN A 114 3.61 -14.02 -16.80
CA GLN A 114 3.24 -12.87 -17.64
C GLN A 114 1.74 -12.77 -17.96
N LYS A 115 0.96 -13.87 -17.81
CA LYS A 115 -0.50 -13.85 -17.97
C LYS A 115 -1.25 -13.57 -16.67
N LYS A 116 -0.54 -13.43 -15.56
CA LYS A 116 -1.07 -13.31 -14.20
C LYS A 116 -0.65 -12.01 -13.51
N VAL A 117 0.38 -11.34 -14.02
CA VAL A 117 0.90 -10.08 -13.47
C VAL A 117 0.58 -8.94 -14.42
N LEU A 118 -0.15 -7.94 -13.92
CA LEU A 118 -0.52 -6.74 -14.65
C LEU A 118 0.34 -5.57 -14.18
N PHE A 119 1.09 -4.98 -15.10
CA PHE A 119 1.83 -3.74 -14.90
C PHE A 119 1.00 -2.58 -15.43
N LEU A 120 0.39 -1.79 -14.55
CA LEU A 120 -0.55 -0.74 -14.95
C LEU A 120 0.10 0.65 -15.10
N GLY A 121 1.41 0.77 -14.78
CA GLY A 121 2.09 2.07 -14.82
C GLY A 121 1.58 3.04 -13.76
N ILE A 122 1.75 4.34 -14.01
CA ILE A 122 1.20 5.40 -13.15
C ILE A 122 -0.28 5.55 -13.44
N ARG A 123 -1.09 5.58 -12.37
CA ARG A 123 -2.56 5.65 -12.44
C ARG A 123 -3.07 6.75 -11.50
N ASP A 124 -4.17 7.37 -11.87
CA ASP A 124 -4.92 8.37 -11.09
C ASP A 124 -6.24 7.82 -10.51
N ASP A 125 -6.70 6.67 -11.00
CA ASP A 125 -7.91 5.96 -10.57
C ASP A 125 -7.64 4.93 -9.45
N ILE A 126 -6.72 5.24 -8.54
CA ILE A 126 -6.28 4.36 -7.44
C ILE A 126 -7.45 3.79 -6.62
N PRO A 127 -8.48 4.59 -6.23
CA PRO A 127 -9.63 4.05 -5.50
C PRO A 127 -10.34 2.92 -6.25
N THR A 128 -10.50 3.07 -7.56
CA THR A 128 -11.12 2.06 -8.43
C THR A 128 -10.27 0.78 -8.48
N LEU A 129 -8.96 0.92 -8.64
CA LEU A 129 -8.05 -0.22 -8.73
C LEU A 129 -7.93 -0.97 -7.40
N LEU A 130 -7.91 -0.26 -6.26
CA LEU A 130 -7.93 -0.89 -4.93
C LEU A 130 -9.19 -1.73 -4.74
N LYS A 131 -10.35 -1.27 -5.20
CA LYS A 131 -11.61 -2.05 -5.12
C LYS A 131 -11.56 -3.36 -5.92
N ALA A 132 -10.71 -3.48 -6.93
CA ALA A 132 -10.51 -4.74 -7.67
C ALA A 132 -9.74 -5.80 -6.87
N MET A 133 -8.97 -5.37 -5.86
CA MET A 133 -8.07 -6.22 -5.09
C MET A 133 -8.79 -6.94 -3.93
N ASP A 134 -8.25 -8.07 -3.51
CA ASP A 134 -8.64 -8.79 -2.29
C ASP A 134 -7.66 -8.53 -1.17
N VAL A 135 -6.37 -8.41 -1.50
CA VAL A 135 -5.29 -8.17 -0.56
C VAL A 135 -4.32 -7.16 -1.16
N PHE A 136 -3.84 -6.25 -0.32
CA PHE A 136 -2.72 -5.37 -0.63
C PHE A 136 -1.46 -5.90 0.07
N ALA A 137 -0.40 -6.21 -0.69
CA ALA A 137 0.84 -6.76 -0.16
C ALA A 137 2.00 -5.78 -0.37
N MET A 138 2.76 -5.49 0.70
CA MET A 138 3.89 -4.58 0.67
C MET A 138 5.07 -5.15 1.46
N PRO A 139 5.94 -5.97 0.85
CA PRO A 139 7.14 -6.52 1.47
C PRO A 139 8.32 -5.53 1.39
N SER A 140 8.08 -4.25 1.65
CA SER A 140 9.09 -3.19 1.57
C SER A 140 10.23 -3.42 2.55
N LEU A 141 11.44 -3.00 2.18
CA LEU A 141 12.64 -3.10 3.03
C LEU A 141 12.64 -2.05 4.14
N TYR A 142 11.97 -0.93 3.96
CA TYR A 142 11.74 0.12 4.95
C TYR A 142 10.65 1.07 4.47
N GLU A 143 9.78 1.51 5.37
CA GLU A 143 8.77 2.55 5.13
C GLU A 143 8.44 3.24 6.46
N GLY A 144 8.28 4.56 6.42
CA GLY A 144 7.64 5.29 7.50
C GLY A 144 6.11 5.07 7.46
N LEU A 145 5.35 6.06 7.02
CA LEU A 145 3.90 5.94 6.82
C LEU A 145 3.58 6.01 5.31
N PRO A 146 3.55 4.87 4.60
CA PRO A 146 3.28 4.87 3.17
C PRO A 146 1.81 5.23 2.88
N ILE A 147 1.58 6.26 2.07
CA ILE A 147 0.24 6.73 1.75
C ILE A 147 -0.62 5.64 1.10
N SER A 148 -0.02 4.80 0.26
CA SER A 148 -0.72 3.67 -0.37
C SER A 148 -1.27 2.65 0.62
N ALA A 149 -0.66 2.52 1.81
CA ALA A 149 -1.22 1.69 2.88
C ALA A 149 -2.38 2.37 3.61
N VAL A 150 -2.39 3.70 3.72
CA VAL A 150 -3.54 4.47 4.22
C VAL A 150 -4.71 4.36 3.24
N GLU A 151 -4.45 4.54 1.95
CA GLU A 151 -5.41 4.40 0.85
C GLU A 151 -6.06 3.00 0.83
N ALA A 152 -5.24 1.95 0.94
CA ALA A 152 -5.71 0.57 0.97
C ALA A 152 -6.59 0.28 2.21
N GLN A 153 -6.26 0.87 3.36
CA GLN A 153 -7.11 0.78 4.56
C GLN A 153 -8.42 1.57 4.40
N ALA A 154 -8.38 2.74 3.74
CA ALA A 154 -9.59 3.49 3.41
C ALA A 154 -10.52 2.70 2.49
N ALA A 155 -9.97 1.93 1.54
CA ALA A 155 -10.69 0.99 0.69
C ALA A 155 -11.14 -0.29 1.42
N ASN A 156 -10.81 -0.45 2.71
CA ASN A 156 -11.17 -1.58 3.58
C ASN A 156 -10.72 -2.95 3.04
N ILE A 157 -9.53 -3.02 2.45
CA ILE A 157 -8.93 -4.29 2.01
C ILE A 157 -7.92 -4.81 3.04
N LYS A 158 -7.66 -6.12 3.03
CA LYS A 158 -6.65 -6.76 3.87
C LYS A 158 -5.26 -6.29 3.46
N LEU A 159 -4.42 -5.88 4.41
CA LEU A 159 -3.04 -5.47 4.17
C LEU A 159 -2.06 -6.46 4.80
N ILE A 160 -1.07 -6.86 4.02
CA ILE A 160 0.06 -7.65 4.47
C ILE A 160 1.32 -6.83 4.22
N LEU A 161 1.95 -6.40 5.30
CA LEU A 161 3.11 -5.51 5.30
C LEU A 161 4.32 -6.23 5.90
N SER A 162 5.53 -5.84 5.50
CA SER A 162 6.74 -6.28 6.23
C SER A 162 6.81 -5.59 7.60
N THR A 163 7.51 -6.21 8.56
CA THR A 163 7.83 -5.61 9.86
C THR A 163 8.74 -4.37 9.74
N GLU A 164 9.33 -4.14 8.57
CA GLU A 164 10.15 -2.97 8.25
C GLU A 164 9.33 -1.73 7.83
N VAL A 165 8.00 -1.89 7.75
CA VAL A 165 7.05 -0.78 7.64
C VAL A 165 6.68 -0.34 9.05
N SER A 166 6.70 0.97 9.30
CA SER A 166 6.37 1.52 10.62
C SER A 166 5.04 0.99 11.17
N SER A 167 5.03 0.64 12.45
CA SER A 167 3.83 0.19 13.15
C SER A 167 2.72 1.26 13.20
N GLU A 168 3.07 2.55 13.03
CA GLU A 168 2.10 3.65 12.88
C GLU A 168 1.14 3.43 11.70
N THR A 169 1.55 2.60 10.73
CA THR A 169 0.71 2.23 9.58
C THR A 169 -0.50 1.37 9.96
N LYS A 170 -0.52 0.77 11.16
CA LYS A 170 -1.64 -0.09 11.60
C LYS A 170 -2.81 0.75 12.10
N LEU A 171 -3.65 1.22 11.18
CA LEU A 171 -4.85 2.01 11.47
C LEU A 171 -6.12 1.15 11.57
N SER A 172 -6.03 -0.16 11.25
CA SER A 172 -7.14 -1.09 11.29
C SER A 172 -6.69 -2.49 11.72
N LYS A 173 -7.66 -3.34 12.06
CA LYS A 173 -7.41 -4.76 12.37
C LYS A 173 -7.05 -5.59 11.13
N ASN A 174 -7.35 -5.08 9.93
CA ASN A 174 -7.04 -5.73 8.66
C ASN A 174 -5.57 -5.62 8.27
N VAL A 175 -4.70 -5.00 9.10
CA VAL A 175 -3.26 -4.87 8.85
C VAL A 175 -2.49 -5.93 9.63
N HIS A 176 -1.70 -6.73 8.90
CA HIS A 176 -0.85 -7.79 9.42
C HIS A 176 0.60 -7.55 9.03
N PHE A 177 1.51 -7.70 9.97
CA PHE A 177 2.94 -7.59 9.74
C PHE A 177 3.58 -8.97 9.69
N ILE A 178 4.46 -9.18 8.70
CA ILE A 178 5.25 -10.41 8.52
C ILE A 178 6.73 -10.01 8.39
N LYS A 179 7.62 -10.78 9.03
CA LYS A 179 9.05 -10.58 8.90
C LYS A 179 9.52 -10.89 7.48
N LEU A 180 10.50 -10.13 6.98
CA LEU A 180 11.09 -10.37 5.66
C LEU A 180 11.92 -11.65 5.59
N GLU A 181 12.40 -12.14 6.74
CA GLU A 181 13.13 -13.42 6.84
C GLU A 181 12.24 -14.66 6.65
N GLU A 182 10.92 -14.48 6.76
CA GLU A 182 9.99 -15.56 6.46
C GLU A 182 10.02 -15.90 4.96
N SER A 183 9.81 -17.16 4.63
CA SER A 183 9.83 -17.61 3.24
C SER A 183 8.70 -17.01 2.42
N ALA A 184 8.88 -16.92 1.11
CA ALA A 184 7.84 -16.54 0.16
C ALA A 184 6.60 -17.44 0.29
N GLU A 185 6.80 -18.73 0.55
CA GLU A 185 5.72 -19.67 0.82
C GLU A 185 4.91 -19.28 2.06
N LYS A 186 5.58 -18.90 3.16
CA LYS A 186 4.90 -18.46 4.40
C LYS A 186 4.10 -17.18 4.19
N TRP A 187 4.64 -16.22 3.44
CA TRP A 187 3.92 -15.02 3.04
C TRP A 187 2.68 -15.37 2.21
N ALA A 188 2.81 -16.28 1.24
CA ALA A 188 1.70 -16.73 0.39
C ALA A 188 0.58 -17.38 1.20
N GLU A 189 0.91 -18.23 2.19
CA GLU A 189 -0.07 -18.83 3.10
C GLU A 189 -0.89 -17.78 3.83
N ILE A 190 -0.23 -16.80 4.47
CA ILE A 190 -0.89 -15.73 5.23
C ILE A 190 -1.73 -14.82 4.32
N ILE A 191 -1.25 -14.55 3.09
CA ILE A 191 -2.00 -13.77 2.10
C ILE A 191 -3.27 -14.50 1.69
N LEU A 192 -3.22 -15.82 1.48
CA LEU A 192 -4.34 -16.65 1.05
C LEU A 192 -5.33 -16.98 2.19
N GLU A 193 -4.94 -16.80 3.45
CA GLU A 193 -5.89 -16.93 4.56
C GLU A 193 -7.10 -16.03 4.32
N LYS A 194 -8.30 -16.53 4.65
CA LYS A 194 -9.53 -15.76 4.49
C LYS A 194 -9.43 -14.42 5.22
N PRO A 195 -9.91 -13.32 4.62
CA PRO A 195 -9.97 -12.05 5.32
C PRO A 195 -10.76 -12.24 6.63
N TYR A 196 -10.25 -11.63 7.69
CA TYR A 196 -11.00 -11.52 8.94
C TYR A 196 -12.31 -10.80 8.62
N GLY A 197 -13.43 -11.32 9.09
CA GLY A 197 -14.80 -10.94 8.76
C GLY A 197 -15.09 -9.46 8.50
N ASN A 198 -16.34 -9.03 8.55
CA ASN A 198 -16.74 -7.64 8.38
C ASN A 198 -16.18 -6.75 9.51
N GLU A 199 -14.87 -6.46 9.44
CA GLU A 199 -14.28 -5.50 10.37
C GLU A 199 -14.87 -4.10 10.11
N PRO A 200 -15.12 -3.31 11.15
CA PRO A 200 -15.60 -1.96 11.00
C PRO A 200 -14.58 -1.14 10.20
N LEU A 201 -15.07 -0.17 9.44
CA LEU A 201 -14.22 0.78 8.73
C LEU A 201 -13.26 1.45 9.72
N PRO A 202 -11.97 1.59 9.37
CA PRO A 202 -11.01 2.25 10.25
C PRO A 202 -11.37 3.71 10.46
N GLU A 203 -11.09 4.22 11.67
CA GLU A 203 -11.14 5.65 11.95
C GLU A 203 -9.91 6.32 11.32
N LEU A 204 -10.13 7.12 10.28
CA LEU A 204 -9.10 7.76 9.49
C LEU A 204 -9.25 9.28 9.43
N SER A 205 -10.05 9.89 10.30
CA SER A 205 -10.33 11.33 10.25
C SER A 205 -9.07 12.19 10.24
N GLN A 206 -8.04 11.80 10.98
CA GLN A 206 -6.75 12.50 10.97
C GLN A 206 -6.02 12.45 9.61
N TYR A 207 -6.33 11.48 8.75
CA TYR A 207 -5.78 11.34 7.40
C TYR A 207 -6.72 11.89 6.32
N ASP A 208 -7.84 12.52 6.70
CA ASP A 208 -8.68 13.23 5.73
C ASP A 208 -7.98 14.49 5.23
N MET A 209 -7.96 14.69 3.92
CA MET A 209 -7.32 15.87 3.32
C MET A 209 -7.92 17.19 3.84
N LYS A 210 -9.21 17.19 4.22
CA LYS A 210 -9.85 18.36 4.82
C LYS A 210 -9.25 18.69 6.18
N HIS A 211 -9.02 17.66 7.01
CA HIS A 211 -8.36 17.83 8.30
C HIS A 211 -6.93 18.36 8.14
N THR A 212 -6.17 17.77 7.21
CA THR A 212 -4.80 18.23 6.92
C THR A 212 -4.79 19.70 6.45
N ALA A 213 -5.74 20.08 5.58
CA ALA A 213 -5.86 21.46 5.10
C ALA A 213 -6.16 22.45 6.24
N MET A 214 -7.10 22.09 7.13
CA MET A 214 -7.42 22.92 8.31
C MET A 214 -6.21 23.10 9.24
N LEU A 215 -5.48 22.02 9.50
CA LEU A 215 -4.28 22.05 10.33
C LEU A 215 -3.19 22.95 9.74
N LEU A 216 -2.98 22.87 8.42
CA LEU A 216 -2.04 23.76 7.72
C LEU A 216 -2.48 25.22 7.76
N ASP A 217 -3.77 25.49 7.58
CA ASP A 217 -4.31 26.85 7.69
C ASP A 217 -4.07 27.44 9.07
N GLU A 218 -4.31 26.69 10.14
CA GLU A 218 -4.00 27.12 11.52
C GLU A 218 -2.51 27.41 11.74
N ILE A 219 -1.60 26.63 11.12
CA ILE A 219 -0.17 26.83 11.25
C ILE A 219 0.30 28.07 10.51
N TYR A 220 -0.19 28.30 9.29
CA TYR A 220 0.25 29.40 8.43
C TYR A 220 -0.48 30.73 8.74
N SER A 221 -1.55 30.72 9.53
CA SER A 221 -2.29 31.93 9.95
C SER A 221 -1.71 32.58 11.22
N LYS A 222 -0.66 32.00 11.81
CA LYS A 222 0.07 32.56 12.98
C LYS A 222 1.14 33.54 12.54
#